data_47c10e10e5f93214e91ee1adc41cb93c
#
_entry.id   47c10e10e5f93214e91ee1adc41cb93c
#
_cell.length_a   1.000
_cell.length_b   1.000
_cell.length_c   1.000
_cell.angle_alpha   90.00
_cell.angle_beta   90.00
_cell.angle_gamma   90.00
#
_symmetry.space_group_name_H-M   'P 1'
#
loop_
_entity.id
_entity.type
_entity.pdbx_description
1 polymer ?
#
loop_
_entity_poly.entity_id
_entity_poly.type
_entity_poly.pdbx_seq_one_letter_code
_entity_poly.pdbx_strand_id
1 'polypeptide(L)'
;MKTVAAGSGNVDDPPATQVGASDLPPDGRLTACALVYLALPNLLFLLGWFRIGPALLLLAVAVYLLAAALRVLARPASSAYAPTAFLVILLTSALWSVFGGGSHFMYANPDWEIRDAVLGDLIHANWPVYYFSAAGDPLILRSAIGFFLPMAVFGKWFGLAHLDLAVYFWTVTGVLLFLLLLPLQGRIGWRLALSLALAVFFSGMDLVGQFIATESWPEFPLRMEWWAPLSYPSLTNQLLWAPNHCLPIWIVTLLYWRHRQRDELFQVMAAALSLSLIWTPFAAPALLPFAALAAITAVRRHGCGAIPWTSCAAALVFALPLSAFLLTDAAPIQGSLTRASSPAAPGTGYALQPFSAHTYALFVCCEFLFLALVLAPHVRRDKIEFWLAVFILLALPFVRLGPSNDLGLRLSTPALIVLLIVSLDTLLGEKRLARRSTLWIACLFLLIGAHTAFNELWRAATFPRRQPDYQQTLAERQGGQPAAHYVGRVDASSALGRWLLRPVPKTAISGG
;
A
#
# COMPACT_ATOMS: atom_id res chain seq x y z
N MET A 1 -16.85 32.68 -72.36
CA MET A 1 -16.12 31.56 -71.73
C MET A 1 -15.39 32.11 -70.54
N LYS A 2 -15.92 31.93 -69.34
CA LYS A 2 -15.27 32.25 -68.05
C LYS A 2 -15.21 30.93 -67.25
N THR A 3 -14.03 30.42 -67.07
CA THR A 3 -13.71 29.25 -66.27
C THR A 3 -13.78 29.64 -64.80
N VAL A 4 -14.65 28.95 -64.05
CA VAL A 4 -14.76 29.06 -62.58
C VAL A 4 -13.76 28.07 -62.00
N ALA A 5 -12.77 28.54 -61.22
CA ALA A 5 -11.86 27.73 -60.46
C ALA A 5 -12.55 27.27 -59.15
N ALA A 6 -12.61 25.95 -58.94
CA ALA A 6 -13.08 25.34 -57.73
C ALA A 6 -12.03 25.49 -56.62
N GLY A 7 -12.35 26.21 -55.57
CA GLY A 7 -11.55 26.27 -54.36
C GLY A 7 -11.70 24.96 -53.56
N SER A 8 -10.58 24.28 -53.38
CA SER A 8 -10.46 23.13 -52.44
C SER A 8 -10.47 23.67 -51.00
N GLY A 9 -11.60 23.55 -50.31
CA GLY A 9 -11.68 23.80 -48.89
C GLY A 9 -10.87 22.75 -48.15
N ASN A 10 -9.83 23.20 -47.47
CA ASN A 10 -9.19 22.40 -46.42
C ASN A 10 -10.23 22.12 -45.35
N VAL A 11 -10.57 20.83 -45.19
CA VAL A 11 -11.28 20.33 -44.03
C VAL A 11 -10.29 20.44 -42.88
N ASP A 12 -10.51 21.41 -42.00
CA ASP A 12 -9.77 21.50 -40.73
C ASP A 12 -9.99 20.20 -39.94
N ASP A 13 -8.98 19.37 -39.91
CA ASP A 13 -8.92 18.25 -38.95
C ASP A 13 -9.04 18.85 -37.54
N PRO A 14 -9.95 18.33 -36.69
CA PRO A 14 -10.05 18.81 -35.32
C PRO A 14 -8.69 18.63 -34.63
N PRO A 15 -8.20 19.62 -33.85
CA PRO A 15 -6.90 19.53 -33.22
C PRO A 15 -6.83 18.27 -32.38
N ALA A 16 -5.86 17.41 -32.67
CA ALA A 16 -5.59 16.20 -31.93
C ALA A 16 -5.61 16.52 -30.43
N THR A 17 -6.63 16.04 -29.73
CA THR A 17 -6.78 16.20 -28.29
C THR A 17 -5.55 15.58 -27.64
N GLN A 18 -4.62 16.39 -27.19
CA GLN A 18 -3.45 15.93 -26.45
C GLN A 18 -3.93 15.23 -25.17
N VAL A 19 -3.76 13.93 -25.13
CA VAL A 19 -4.12 13.06 -24.02
C VAL A 19 -3.12 13.31 -22.90
N GLY A 20 -3.59 13.77 -21.74
CA GLY A 20 -2.74 13.93 -20.56
C GLY A 20 -2.15 12.59 -20.10
N ALA A 21 -1.06 12.61 -19.35
CA ALA A 21 -0.42 11.38 -18.84
C ALA A 21 -1.38 10.53 -17.99
N SER A 22 -2.36 11.16 -17.34
CA SER A 22 -3.46 10.50 -16.61
C SER A 22 -4.45 9.74 -17.51
N ASP A 23 -4.50 10.07 -18.80
CA ASP A 23 -5.46 9.54 -19.78
C ASP A 23 -4.86 8.39 -20.64
N LEU A 24 -3.57 8.10 -20.45
CA LEU A 24 -2.95 6.98 -21.18
C LEU A 24 -3.67 5.67 -20.83
N PRO A 25 -4.01 4.83 -21.84
CA PRO A 25 -4.62 3.54 -21.57
C PRO A 25 -3.70 2.72 -20.65
N PRO A 26 -4.27 2.03 -19.64
CA PRO A 26 -3.48 1.17 -18.79
C PRO A 26 -2.82 0.08 -19.64
N ASP A 27 -1.53 -0.14 -19.42
CA ASP A 27 -0.84 -1.26 -20.02
C ASP A 27 -1.38 -2.56 -19.42
N GLY A 28 -2.07 -3.36 -20.23
CA GLY A 28 -2.64 -4.63 -19.79
C GLY A 28 -1.56 -5.60 -19.27
N ARG A 29 -0.35 -5.55 -19.83
CA ARG A 29 0.79 -6.37 -19.36
C ARG A 29 1.23 -5.96 -17.99
N LEU A 30 1.35 -4.65 -17.73
CA LEU A 30 1.73 -4.13 -16.42
C LEU A 30 0.67 -4.46 -15.36
N THR A 31 -0.61 -4.31 -15.71
CA THR A 31 -1.72 -4.72 -14.83
C THR A 31 -1.66 -6.23 -14.55
N ALA A 32 -1.38 -7.06 -15.55
CA ALA A 32 -1.20 -8.50 -15.39
C ALA A 32 -0.03 -8.83 -14.44
N CYS A 33 1.14 -8.21 -14.63
CA CYS A 33 2.28 -8.38 -13.73
C CYS A 33 1.94 -8.00 -12.28
N ALA A 34 1.22 -6.89 -12.08
CA ALA A 34 0.78 -6.45 -10.76
C ALA A 34 -0.17 -7.46 -10.10
N LEU A 35 -1.15 -7.99 -10.85
CA LEU A 35 -2.07 -9.03 -10.35
C LEU A 35 -1.34 -10.35 -10.04
N VAL A 36 -0.37 -10.76 -10.85
CA VAL A 36 0.45 -11.95 -10.60
C VAL A 36 1.31 -11.76 -9.35
N TYR A 37 1.93 -10.59 -9.16
CA TYR A 37 2.69 -10.25 -7.95
C TYR A 37 1.81 -10.38 -6.69
N LEU A 38 0.57 -9.86 -6.73
CA LEU A 38 -0.38 -10.00 -5.62
C LEU A 38 -0.86 -11.44 -5.42
N ALA A 39 -0.96 -12.25 -6.49
CA ALA A 39 -1.49 -13.61 -6.44
C ALA A 39 -0.51 -14.64 -5.85
N LEU A 40 0.80 -14.47 -6.09
CA LEU A 40 1.80 -15.46 -5.70
C LEU A 40 1.75 -15.84 -4.21
N PRO A 41 1.69 -14.91 -3.24
CA PRO A 41 1.56 -15.28 -1.84
C PRO A 41 0.27 -16.01 -1.50
N ASN A 42 -0.83 -15.74 -2.21
CA ASN A 42 -2.09 -16.44 -1.99
C ASN A 42 -2.00 -17.91 -2.38
N LEU A 43 -1.31 -18.24 -3.48
CA LEU A 43 -1.03 -19.62 -3.87
C LEU A 43 -0.30 -20.36 -2.74
N LEU A 44 0.76 -19.75 -2.22
CA LEU A 44 1.57 -20.34 -1.15
C LEU A 44 0.78 -20.49 0.15
N PHE A 45 -0.01 -19.47 0.51
CA PHE A 45 -0.87 -19.49 1.68
C PHE A 45 -1.92 -20.61 1.60
N LEU A 46 -2.68 -20.68 0.52
CA LEU A 46 -3.75 -21.66 0.37
C LEU A 46 -3.20 -23.09 0.44
N LEU A 47 -2.09 -23.35 -0.24
CA LEU A 47 -1.43 -24.67 -0.20
C LEU A 47 -0.76 -24.98 1.14
N GLY A 48 -0.33 -23.96 1.89
CA GLY A 48 0.33 -24.13 3.19
C GLY A 48 -0.64 -24.26 4.37
N TRP A 49 -1.70 -23.46 4.38
CA TRP A 49 -2.60 -23.34 5.54
C TRP A 49 -3.88 -24.17 5.43
N PHE A 50 -4.42 -24.34 4.21
CA PHE A 50 -5.71 -24.98 4.02
C PHE A 50 -5.57 -26.44 3.66
N ARG A 51 -6.61 -27.23 3.97
CA ARG A 51 -6.77 -28.61 3.49
C ARG A 51 -6.82 -28.60 1.97
N ILE A 52 -6.34 -29.67 1.34
CA ILE A 52 -6.14 -29.70 -0.11
C ILE A 52 -7.42 -29.42 -0.92
N GLY A 53 -8.58 -29.94 -0.51
CA GLY A 53 -9.85 -29.72 -1.21
C GLY A 53 -10.26 -28.23 -1.25
N PRO A 54 -10.44 -27.56 -0.09
CA PRO A 54 -10.70 -26.13 -0.03
C PRO A 54 -9.61 -25.28 -0.70
N ALA A 55 -8.33 -25.64 -0.56
CA ALA A 55 -7.23 -24.95 -1.21
C ALA A 55 -7.37 -24.96 -2.74
N LEU A 56 -7.63 -26.13 -3.35
CA LEU A 56 -7.81 -26.25 -4.80
C LEU A 56 -9.05 -25.51 -5.29
N LEU A 57 -10.15 -25.54 -4.52
CA LEU A 57 -11.36 -24.75 -4.86
C LEU A 57 -11.05 -23.25 -4.88
N LEU A 58 -10.42 -22.73 -3.83
CA LEU A 58 -10.07 -21.31 -3.74
C LEU A 58 -9.02 -20.90 -4.79
N LEU A 59 -8.08 -21.78 -5.12
CA LEU A 59 -7.16 -21.58 -6.23
C LEU A 59 -7.89 -21.48 -7.57
N ALA A 60 -8.87 -22.35 -7.82
CA ALA A 60 -9.69 -22.26 -9.04
C ALA A 60 -10.45 -20.92 -9.10
N VAL A 61 -10.97 -20.43 -7.97
CA VAL A 61 -11.60 -19.11 -7.88
C VAL A 61 -10.59 -17.99 -8.15
N ALA A 62 -9.37 -18.06 -7.59
CA ALA A 62 -8.30 -17.08 -7.86
C ALA A 62 -7.91 -17.07 -9.34
N VAL A 63 -7.75 -18.24 -9.95
CA VAL A 63 -7.49 -18.38 -11.40
C VAL A 63 -8.64 -17.79 -12.23
N TYR A 64 -9.89 -18.02 -11.83
CA TYR A 64 -11.05 -17.41 -12.49
C TYR A 64 -10.99 -15.88 -12.40
N LEU A 65 -10.71 -15.30 -11.23
CA LEU A 65 -10.60 -13.85 -11.03
C LEU A 65 -9.47 -13.25 -11.90
N LEU A 66 -8.31 -13.89 -11.90
CA LEU A 66 -7.19 -13.48 -12.76
C LEU A 66 -7.57 -13.58 -14.25
N ALA A 67 -8.15 -14.70 -14.67
CA ALA A 67 -8.56 -14.89 -16.05
C ALA A 67 -9.65 -13.89 -16.48
N ALA A 68 -10.60 -13.59 -15.61
CA ALA A 68 -11.64 -12.59 -15.87
C ALA A 68 -11.03 -11.19 -16.05
N ALA A 69 -10.10 -10.79 -15.19
CA ALA A 69 -9.37 -9.53 -15.32
C ALA A 69 -8.51 -9.50 -16.60
N LEU A 70 -7.74 -10.57 -16.88
CA LEU A 70 -6.84 -10.64 -18.04
C LEU A 70 -7.59 -10.65 -19.39
N ARG A 71 -8.77 -11.26 -19.45
CA ARG A 71 -9.59 -11.26 -20.68
C ARG A 71 -10.02 -9.87 -21.09
N VAL A 72 -10.38 -9.01 -20.14
CA VAL A 72 -10.79 -7.63 -20.43
C VAL A 72 -9.60 -6.72 -20.76
N LEU A 73 -8.39 -7.12 -20.34
CA LEU A 73 -7.13 -6.42 -20.59
C LEU A 73 -6.46 -6.79 -21.92
N ALA A 74 -6.98 -7.75 -22.68
CA ALA A 74 -6.35 -8.31 -23.89
C ALA A 74 -6.23 -7.32 -25.08
N ARG A 75 -6.59 -6.07 -24.89
CA ARG A 75 -6.40 -5.01 -25.90
C ARG A 75 -4.94 -4.56 -25.94
N PRO A 76 -4.33 -4.46 -27.14
CA PRO A 76 -2.96 -3.98 -27.26
C PRO A 76 -2.87 -2.54 -26.74
N ALA A 77 -2.11 -2.34 -25.68
CA ALA A 77 -1.81 -1.01 -25.15
C ALA A 77 -0.51 -0.49 -25.79
N SER A 78 -0.56 0.72 -26.30
CA SER A 78 0.54 1.34 -27.05
C SER A 78 1.55 2.11 -26.18
N SER A 79 1.54 1.96 -24.88
CA SER A 79 2.41 2.78 -23.99
C SER A 79 3.44 1.96 -23.22
N ALA A 80 4.34 1.29 -23.92
CA ALA A 80 5.58 0.87 -23.30
C ALA A 80 6.45 2.11 -23.01
N TYR A 81 6.99 2.22 -21.79
CA TYR A 81 8.03 3.21 -21.51
C TYR A 81 9.20 3.01 -22.47
N ALA A 82 9.80 4.11 -22.93
CA ALA A 82 11.07 4.03 -23.66
C ALA A 82 12.11 3.26 -22.80
N PRO A 83 13.02 2.47 -23.41
CA PRO A 83 13.99 1.67 -22.65
C PRO A 83 14.79 2.49 -21.64
N THR A 84 15.15 3.71 -21.98
CA THR A 84 15.86 4.66 -21.10
C THR A 84 15.00 5.09 -19.91
N ALA A 85 13.70 5.38 -20.10
CA ALA A 85 12.78 5.70 -19.02
C ALA A 85 12.59 4.50 -18.10
N PHE A 86 12.41 3.32 -18.66
CA PHE A 86 12.31 2.08 -17.89
C PHE A 86 13.56 1.85 -17.04
N LEU A 87 14.76 2.04 -17.60
CA LEU A 87 16.02 1.91 -16.86
C LEU A 87 16.10 2.90 -15.70
N VAL A 88 15.72 4.15 -15.91
CA VAL A 88 15.72 5.18 -14.84
C VAL A 88 14.73 4.79 -13.72
N ILE A 89 13.53 4.32 -14.08
CA ILE A 89 12.54 3.85 -13.11
C ILE A 89 13.05 2.62 -12.35
N LEU A 90 13.66 1.66 -13.03
CA LEU A 90 14.26 0.47 -12.42
C LEU A 90 15.38 0.85 -11.45
N LEU A 91 16.30 1.73 -11.85
CA LEU A 91 17.37 2.20 -10.98
C LEU A 91 16.84 2.95 -9.76
N THR A 92 15.81 3.79 -9.92
CA THR A 92 15.14 4.46 -8.80
C THR A 92 14.51 3.44 -7.86
N SER A 93 13.82 2.41 -8.40
CA SER A 93 13.21 1.35 -7.60
C SER A 93 14.26 0.57 -6.81
N ALA A 94 15.36 0.21 -7.46
CA ALA A 94 16.47 -0.50 -6.84
C ALA A 94 17.10 0.34 -5.73
N LEU A 95 17.41 1.61 -6.01
CA LEU A 95 18.04 2.52 -5.05
C LEU A 95 17.15 2.79 -3.83
N TRP A 96 15.86 3.06 -4.06
CA TRP A 96 14.91 3.29 -2.96
C TRP A 96 14.73 2.05 -2.09
N SER A 97 14.69 0.86 -2.70
CA SER A 97 14.55 -0.42 -1.99
C SER A 97 15.79 -0.82 -1.18
N VAL A 98 17.00 -0.28 -1.47
CA VAL A 98 18.20 -0.49 -0.64
C VAL A 98 17.96 -0.06 0.81
N PHE A 99 17.19 1.02 0.99
CA PHE A 99 16.84 1.54 2.32
C PHE A 99 15.70 0.77 2.98
N GLY A 100 15.01 -0.12 2.26
CA GLY A 100 13.97 -0.97 2.82
C GLY A 100 14.53 -1.89 3.91
N GLY A 101 13.99 -1.77 5.14
CA GLY A 101 14.56 -2.43 6.32
C GLY A 101 14.71 -3.95 6.22
N GLY A 102 13.86 -4.62 5.42
CA GLY A 102 13.86 -6.08 5.30
C GLY A 102 15.04 -6.68 4.53
N SER A 103 15.80 -5.89 3.78
CA SER A 103 17.03 -6.35 3.12
C SER A 103 18.25 -6.28 4.01
N HIS A 104 18.18 -5.58 5.14
CA HIS A 104 19.28 -5.34 6.07
C HIS A 104 20.55 -4.75 5.44
N PHE A 105 20.44 -4.15 4.24
CA PHE A 105 21.56 -3.45 3.61
C PHE A 105 21.90 -2.14 4.31
N MET A 106 20.88 -1.51 4.88
CA MET A 106 20.95 -0.31 5.69
C MET A 106 20.36 -0.56 7.08
N TYR A 107 20.26 0.48 7.91
CA TYR A 107 19.62 0.35 9.21
C TYR A 107 18.16 -0.11 9.07
N ALA A 108 17.82 -1.18 9.76
CA ALA A 108 16.46 -1.67 9.93
C ALA A 108 15.89 -1.18 11.25
N ASN A 109 14.69 -0.60 11.22
CA ASN A 109 14.02 -0.13 12.43
C ASN A 109 13.63 -1.30 13.37
N PRO A 110 13.30 -1.05 14.65
CA PRO A 110 13.03 -2.12 15.62
C PRO A 110 11.89 -3.07 15.25
N ASP A 111 10.92 -2.63 14.43
CA ASP A 111 9.83 -3.51 13.96
C ASP A 111 10.34 -4.69 13.14
N TRP A 112 11.51 -4.57 12.51
CA TRP A 112 12.09 -5.66 11.74
C TRP A 112 12.57 -6.81 12.63
N GLU A 113 12.83 -6.58 13.90
CA GLU A 113 13.14 -7.68 14.84
C GLU A 113 12.01 -8.70 14.92
N ILE A 114 10.78 -8.21 14.96
CA ILE A 114 9.60 -9.06 15.00
C ILE A 114 9.32 -9.70 13.64
N ARG A 115 9.53 -8.95 12.55
CA ARG A 115 9.32 -9.46 11.19
C ARG A 115 10.34 -10.51 10.78
N ASP A 116 11.59 -10.36 11.22
CA ASP A 116 12.64 -11.34 11.02
C ASP A 116 12.32 -12.64 11.76
N ALA A 117 11.82 -12.55 13.00
CA ALA A 117 11.35 -13.72 13.74
C ALA A 117 10.18 -14.41 13.02
N VAL A 118 9.18 -13.65 12.53
CA VAL A 118 8.09 -14.21 11.72
C VAL A 118 8.61 -14.91 10.46
N LEU A 119 9.56 -14.30 9.76
CA LEU A 119 10.16 -14.92 8.56
C LEU A 119 10.97 -16.15 8.91
N GLY A 120 11.73 -16.14 10.03
CA GLY A 120 12.45 -17.28 10.57
C GLY A 120 11.51 -18.44 10.90
N ASP A 121 10.40 -18.18 11.61
CA ASP A 121 9.40 -19.20 11.93
C ASP A 121 8.75 -19.78 10.66
N LEU A 122 8.47 -18.94 9.66
CA LEU A 122 7.94 -19.41 8.36
C LEU A 122 8.94 -20.28 7.60
N ILE A 123 10.26 -20.07 7.78
CA ILE A 123 11.30 -20.90 7.15
C ILE A 123 11.48 -22.21 7.88
N HIS A 124 11.57 -22.20 9.22
CA HIS A 124 11.96 -23.38 9.98
C HIS A 124 10.78 -24.31 10.30
N ALA A 125 9.58 -23.74 10.47
CA ALA A 125 8.41 -24.54 10.79
C ALA A 125 7.71 -25.16 9.59
N ASN A 126 6.94 -26.23 9.85
CA ASN A 126 5.95 -26.74 8.92
C ASN A 126 4.74 -25.80 8.86
N TRP A 127 4.15 -25.64 7.66
CA TRP A 127 2.94 -24.85 7.49
C TRP A 127 1.66 -25.65 7.67
N PRO A 128 0.65 -25.08 8.36
CA PRO A 128 0.60 -23.76 9.01
C PRO A 128 1.46 -23.69 10.28
N VAL A 129 2.00 -22.49 10.58
CA VAL A 129 2.82 -22.27 11.77
C VAL A 129 1.92 -22.16 13.00
N TYR A 130 2.22 -22.96 14.03
CA TYR A 130 1.54 -22.94 15.31
C TYR A 130 2.52 -22.69 16.45
N TYR A 131 2.06 -21.97 17.45
CA TYR A 131 2.67 -21.79 18.77
C TYR A 131 1.76 -22.41 19.82
N PHE A 132 2.23 -22.54 21.06
CA PHE A 132 1.39 -22.92 22.17
C PHE A 132 1.30 -21.80 23.20
N SER A 133 0.10 -21.56 23.75
CA SER A 133 -0.07 -20.70 24.91
C SER A 133 0.54 -21.32 26.14
N ALA A 134 0.71 -20.55 27.24
CA ALA A 134 1.13 -21.11 28.53
C ALA A 134 0.19 -22.20 29.07
N ALA A 135 -1.08 -22.19 28.63
CA ALA A 135 -2.07 -23.22 28.96
C ALA A 135 -2.03 -24.43 28.02
N GLY A 136 -1.14 -24.45 27.03
CA GLY A 136 -1.03 -25.51 26.03
C GLY A 136 -2.01 -25.39 24.84
N ASP A 137 -2.77 -24.30 24.74
CA ASP A 137 -3.69 -24.10 23.62
C ASP A 137 -2.94 -23.77 22.32
N PRO A 138 -3.31 -24.34 21.17
CA PRO A 138 -2.68 -24.04 19.91
C PRO A 138 -3.07 -22.63 19.40
N LEU A 139 -2.06 -21.84 19.06
CA LEU A 139 -2.16 -20.50 18.49
C LEU A 139 -1.61 -20.52 17.07
N ILE A 140 -2.43 -20.23 16.06
CA ILE A 140 -1.99 -20.17 14.68
C ILE A 140 -1.39 -18.78 14.36
N LEU A 141 -0.30 -18.75 13.61
CA LEU A 141 0.24 -17.51 13.06
C LEU A 141 -0.79 -16.87 12.10
N ARG A 142 -1.38 -15.76 12.52
CA ARG A 142 -2.49 -15.06 11.90
C ARG A 142 -2.13 -13.59 11.68
N SER A 143 -1.18 -13.32 10.84
CA SER A 143 -0.72 -11.96 10.53
C SER A 143 -0.78 -11.70 9.03
N ALA A 144 -0.42 -10.49 8.62
CA ALA A 144 -0.22 -10.08 7.23
C ALA A 144 1.06 -10.70 6.66
N ILE A 145 1.05 -12.02 6.45
CA ILE A 145 2.24 -12.82 6.10
C ILE A 145 2.53 -12.88 4.59
N GLY A 146 1.66 -12.34 3.74
CA GLY A 146 1.79 -12.49 2.29
C GLY A 146 3.14 -12.03 1.75
N PHE A 147 3.68 -10.92 2.24
CA PHE A 147 5.00 -10.43 1.85
C PHE A 147 6.12 -11.46 2.12
N PHE A 148 6.01 -12.20 3.23
CA PHE A 148 7.05 -13.10 3.71
C PHE A 148 7.00 -14.49 3.08
N LEU A 149 5.84 -14.95 2.59
CA LEU A 149 5.66 -16.33 2.10
C LEU A 149 6.59 -16.70 0.93
N PRO A 150 6.77 -15.89 -0.13
CA PRO A 150 7.72 -16.21 -1.19
C PRO A 150 9.15 -16.28 -0.68
N MET A 151 9.50 -15.41 0.26
CA MET A 151 10.84 -15.37 0.87
C MET A 151 11.07 -16.55 1.79
N ALA A 152 10.04 -17.00 2.52
CA ALA A 152 10.12 -18.21 3.33
C ALA A 152 10.33 -19.46 2.48
N VAL A 153 9.67 -19.57 1.31
CA VAL A 153 9.93 -20.66 0.35
C VAL A 153 11.36 -20.61 -0.16
N PHE A 154 11.84 -19.41 -0.51
CA PHE A 154 13.23 -19.22 -0.91
C PHE A 154 14.20 -19.68 0.19
N GLY A 155 13.98 -19.24 1.43
CA GLY A 155 14.79 -19.64 2.59
C GLY A 155 14.77 -21.15 2.86
N LYS A 156 13.60 -21.81 2.71
CA LYS A 156 13.49 -23.27 2.83
C LYS A 156 14.30 -24.04 1.78
N TRP A 157 14.39 -23.52 0.56
CA TRP A 157 15.06 -24.24 -0.54
C TRP A 157 16.54 -23.90 -0.68
N PHE A 158 16.90 -22.64 -0.44
CA PHE A 158 18.25 -22.13 -0.70
C PHE A 158 19.01 -21.73 0.57
N GLY A 159 18.38 -21.85 1.76
CA GLY A 159 18.98 -21.46 3.03
C GLY A 159 18.98 -19.94 3.25
N LEU A 160 19.57 -19.52 4.38
CA LEU A 160 19.51 -18.14 4.86
C LEU A 160 20.56 -17.22 4.21
N ALA A 161 21.61 -17.78 3.61
CA ALA A 161 22.77 -17.01 3.13
C ALA A 161 22.43 -15.89 2.13
N HIS A 162 21.36 -16.07 1.33
CA HIS A 162 20.94 -15.11 0.30
C HIS A 162 19.55 -14.55 0.56
N LEU A 163 19.02 -14.72 1.78
CA LEU A 163 17.64 -14.33 2.12
C LEU A 163 17.44 -12.82 2.02
N ASP A 164 18.37 -12.02 2.55
CA ASP A 164 18.33 -10.55 2.48
C ASP A 164 18.30 -10.06 1.02
N LEU A 165 19.06 -10.71 0.15
CA LEU A 165 19.06 -10.41 -1.28
C LEU A 165 17.72 -10.78 -1.95
N ALA A 166 17.12 -11.90 -1.55
CA ALA A 166 15.80 -12.29 -2.05
C ALA A 166 14.71 -11.31 -1.60
N VAL A 167 14.72 -10.88 -0.33
CA VAL A 167 13.81 -9.85 0.21
C VAL A 167 14.01 -8.53 -0.53
N TYR A 168 15.24 -8.16 -0.82
CA TYR A 168 15.55 -6.97 -1.62
C TYR A 168 14.91 -7.03 -3.00
N PHE A 169 15.16 -8.08 -3.79
CA PHE A 169 14.59 -8.18 -5.14
C PHE A 169 13.06 -8.27 -5.15
N TRP A 170 12.48 -8.92 -4.13
CA TRP A 170 11.04 -8.95 -3.96
C TRP A 170 10.46 -7.55 -3.70
N THR A 171 11.13 -6.77 -2.87
CA THR A 171 10.78 -5.37 -2.59
C THR A 171 10.97 -4.50 -3.83
N VAL A 172 12.10 -4.63 -4.54
CA VAL A 172 12.36 -3.91 -5.81
C VAL A 172 11.25 -4.17 -6.82
N THR A 173 10.79 -5.42 -6.94
CA THR A 173 9.68 -5.78 -7.85
C THR A 173 8.40 -5.04 -7.50
N GLY A 174 8.03 -4.98 -6.22
CA GLY A 174 6.85 -4.24 -5.77
C GLY A 174 6.96 -2.74 -5.99
N VAL A 175 8.10 -2.14 -5.67
CA VAL A 175 8.39 -0.71 -5.89
C VAL A 175 8.43 -0.37 -7.38
N LEU A 176 9.01 -1.23 -8.21
CA LEU A 176 9.02 -1.07 -9.66
C LEU A 176 7.60 -1.07 -10.23
N LEU A 177 6.76 -2.02 -9.82
CA LEU A 177 5.36 -2.06 -10.23
C LEU A 177 4.60 -0.79 -9.80
N PHE A 178 4.84 -0.31 -8.57
CA PHE A 178 4.27 0.96 -8.10
C PHE A 178 4.67 2.13 -9.00
N LEU A 179 5.97 2.33 -9.24
CA LEU A 179 6.46 3.46 -10.05
C LEU A 179 6.03 3.37 -11.52
N LEU A 180 5.97 2.17 -12.11
CA LEU A 180 5.47 1.97 -13.47
C LEU A 180 3.95 2.23 -13.58
N LEU A 181 3.18 1.91 -12.54
CA LEU A 181 1.75 2.19 -12.48
C LEU A 181 1.45 3.66 -12.18
N LEU A 182 2.34 4.39 -11.51
CA LEU A 182 2.15 5.81 -11.21
C LEU A 182 2.08 6.62 -12.52
N PRO A 183 1.15 7.59 -12.66
CA PRO A 183 1.08 8.44 -13.85
C PRO A 183 2.20 9.47 -13.86
N LEU A 184 3.44 9.00 -14.05
CA LEU A 184 4.63 9.82 -14.12
C LEU A 184 4.56 10.82 -15.28
N GLN A 185 5.00 12.04 -15.06
CA GLN A 185 4.99 13.09 -16.04
C GLN A 185 6.29 13.10 -16.85
N GLY A 186 6.15 13.21 -18.18
CA GLY A 186 7.29 13.19 -19.11
C GLY A 186 7.82 11.77 -19.39
N ARG A 187 8.18 11.54 -20.64
CA ARG A 187 8.73 10.23 -21.07
C ARG A 187 10.21 10.10 -20.75
N ILE A 188 10.97 11.17 -20.77
CA ILE A 188 12.40 11.26 -20.47
C ILE A 188 12.71 12.69 -20.02
N GLY A 189 13.80 12.87 -19.26
CA GLY A 189 14.32 14.17 -18.85
C GLY A 189 13.88 14.62 -17.46
N TRP A 190 14.00 15.91 -17.19
CA TRP A 190 13.81 16.49 -15.86
C TRP A 190 12.42 16.26 -15.26
N ARG A 191 11.36 16.18 -16.09
CA ARG A 191 9.99 15.92 -15.60
C ARG A 191 9.87 14.51 -15.02
N LEU A 192 10.43 13.50 -15.70
CA LEU A 192 10.46 12.14 -15.17
C LEU A 192 11.27 12.08 -13.87
N ALA A 193 12.47 12.67 -13.86
CA ALA A 193 13.31 12.71 -12.67
C ALA A 193 12.61 13.38 -11.48
N LEU A 194 11.94 14.51 -11.72
CA LEU A 194 11.20 15.21 -10.67
C LEU A 194 9.93 14.46 -10.24
N SER A 195 9.27 13.73 -11.15
CA SER A 195 8.13 12.86 -10.79
C SER A 195 8.57 11.73 -9.87
N LEU A 196 9.71 11.11 -10.15
CA LEU A 196 10.28 10.05 -9.31
C LEU A 196 10.74 10.62 -7.95
N ALA A 197 11.39 11.79 -7.95
CA ALA A 197 11.76 12.46 -6.72
C ALA A 197 10.53 12.80 -5.86
N LEU A 198 9.45 13.34 -6.47
CA LEU A 198 8.21 13.59 -5.75
C LEU A 198 7.61 12.30 -5.18
N ALA A 199 7.65 11.18 -5.90
CA ALA A 199 7.17 9.90 -5.37
C ALA A 199 7.96 9.44 -4.14
N VAL A 200 9.29 9.59 -4.15
CA VAL A 200 10.17 9.20 -3.04
C VAL A 200 10.03 10.15 -1.84
N PHE A 201 9.95 11.46 -2.10
CA PHE A 201 10.00 12.49 -1.05
C PHE A 201 8.65 13.08 -0.67
N PHE A 202 7.53 12.52 -1.14
CA PHE A 202 6.19 12.99 -0.82
C PHE A 202 5.85 12.72 0.65
N SER A 203 5.60 13.79 1.41
CA SER A 203 5.19 13.75 2.82
C SER A 203 4.42 15.01 3.21
N GLY A 204 3.81 14.98 4.41
CA GLY A 204 3.32 16.16 5.11
C GLY A 204 4.45 17.05 5.63
N MET A 205 4.08 18.21 6.16
CA MET A 205 5.03 19.17 6.73
C MET A 205 5.32 18.86 8.21
N ASP A 206 5.73 17.64 8.52
CA ASP A 206 6.01 17.16 9.90
C ASP A 206 7.01 18.05 10.63
N LEU A 207 8.02 18.56 9.92
CA LEU A 207 9.01 19.51 10.46
C LEU A 207 8.33 20.72 11.12
N VAL A 208 7.32 21.29 10.44
CA VAL A 208 6.56 22.45 10.94
C VAL A 208 5.64 22.02 12.08
N GLY A 209 4.96 20.89 11.95
CA GLY A 209 4.09 20.33 12.99
C GLY A 209 4.86 20.07 14.27
N GLN A 210 6.02 19.45 14.19
CA GLN A 210 6.89 19.20 15.34
C GLN A 210 7.38 20.48 15.97
N PHE A 211 7.87 21.44 15.17
CA PHE A 211 8.34 22.72 15.69
C PHE A 211 7.25 23.47 16.48
N ILE A 212 6.03 23.53 15.95
CA ILE A 212 4.90 24.18 16.63
C ILE A 212 4.48 23.41 17.90
N ALA A 213 4.52 22.07 17.85
CA ALA A 213 4.11 21.24 18.98
C ALA A 213 5.11 21.25 20.15
N THR A 214 6.42 21.41 19.86
CA THR A 214 7.49 21.29 20.86
C THR A 214 8.23 22.59 21.13
N GLU A 215 7.95 23.66 20.36
CA GLU A 215 8.65 24.94 20.38
C GLU A 215 10.18 24.81 20.18
N SER A 216 10.60 23.69 19.61
CA SER A 216 12.00 23.37 19.34
C SER A 216 12.19 22.72 17.98
N TRP A 217 13.32 22.99 17.33
CA TRP A 217 13.67 22.29 16.11
C TRP A 217 13.98 20.82 16.45
N PRO A 218 13.48 19.85 15.63
CA PRO A 218 13.79 18.46 15.86
C PRO A 218 15.29 18.22 15.74
N GLU A 219 15.82 17.43 16.65
CA GLU A 219 17.19 16.95 16.53
C GLU A 219 17.30 15.97 15.35
N PHE A 220 18.19 16.28 14.44
CA PHE A 220 18.44 15.44 13.28
C PHE A 220 19.48 14.34 13.62
N PRO A 221 19.24 13.08 13.28
CA PRO A 221 18.13 12.46 12.55
C PRO A 221 17.11 11.72 13.47
N LEU A 222 16.26 12.44 14.16
CA LEU A 222 15.17 11.83 14.93
C LEU A 222 13.95 11.54 14.06
N ARG A 223 13.04 10.69 14.57
CA ARG A 223 11.74 10.44 13.92
C ARG A 223 10.90 11.71 13.94
N MET A 224 10.41 12.11 12.77
CA MET A 224 9.60 13.32 12.64
C MET A 224 8.10 13.05 12.57
N GLU A 225 7.66 11.91 12.02
CA GLU A 225 6.25 11.65 11.70
C GLU A 225 5.36 11.37 12.92
N TRP A 226 5.89 11.40 14.14
CA TRP A 226 5.16 11.09 15.38
C TRP A 226 5.10 12.25 16.37
N TRP A 227 5.09 13.47 15.87
CA TRP A 227 4.95 14.68 16.67
C TRP A 227 3.54 14.88 17.24
N ALA A 228 2.54 14.21 16.68
CA ALA A 228 1.16 14.15 17.14
C ALA A 228 0.77 12.72 17.53
N PRO A 229 -0.34 12.49 18.26
CA PRO A 229 -0.86 11.14 18.54
C PRO A 229 -1.41 10.42 17.29
N LEU A 230 -1.20 10.98 16.13
CA LEU A 230 -1.60 10.54 14.80
C LEU A 230 -0.42 10.68 13.84
N SER A 231 -0.42 9.91 12.77
CA SER A 231 0.58 10.03 11.69
C SER A 231 -0.03 9.63 10.36
N TYR A 232 0.32 10.37 9.31
CA TYR A 232 0.12 10.00 7.92
C TYR A 232 1.49 9.80 7.27
N PRO A 233 2.02 8.56 7.31
CA PRO A 233 3.41 8.32 6.98
C PRO A 233 3.71 8.61 5.51
N SER A 234 4.87 9.22 5.25
CA SER A 234 5.44 9.36 3.92
C SER A 234 5.53 8.00 3.22
N LEU A 235 5.52 7.97 1.88
CA LEU A 235 5.69 6.72 1.15
C LEU A 235 7.04 6.06 1.47
N THR A 236 8.09 6.85 1.67
CA THR A 236 9.40 6.36 2.11
C THR A 236 9.32 5.68 3.47
N ASN A 237 8.69 6.32 4.45
CA ASN A 237 8.53 5.71 5.77
C ASN A 237 7.71 4.41 5.70
N GLN A 238 6.62 4.41 4.93
CA GLN A 238 5.83 3.19 4.71
C GLN A 238 6.69 2.04 4.15
N LEU A 239 7.59 2.32 3.20
CA LEU A 239 8.48 1.32 2.61
C LEU A 239 9.52 0.82 3.62
N LEU A 240 10.15 1.71 4.37
CA LEU A 240 11.19 1.36 5.33
C LEU A 240 10.64 0.57 6.53
N TRP A 241 9.41 0.90 6.94
CA TRP A 241 8.80 0.31 8.12
C TRP A 241 7.95 -0.91 7.82
N ALA A 242 7.13 -0.90 6.77
CA ALA A 242 6.09 -1.90 6.60
C ALA A 242 5.76 -2.22 5.12
N PRO A 243 6.72 -2.73 4.33
CA PRO A 243 6.50 -3.06 2.91
C PRO A 243 5.39 -4.10 2.71
N ASN A 244 5.17 -4.99 3.67
CA ASN A 244 4.08 -5.97 3.67
C ASN A 244 2.69 -5.32 3.60
N HIS A 245 2.52 -4.11 4.13
CA HIS A 245 1.28 -3.36 4.05
C HIS A 245 1.27 -2.37 2.89
N CYS A 246 2.35 -1.61 2.70
CA CYS A 246 2.33 -0.52 1.74
C CYS A 246 2.32 -1.00 0.28
N LEU A 247 3.12 -1.99 -0.09
CA LEU A 247 3.23 -2.43 -1.48
C LEU A 247 1.89 -2.88 -2.07
N PRO A 248 1.10 -3.76 -1.41
CA PRO A 248 -0.21 -4.12 -1.96
C PRO A 248 -1.19 -2.93 -1.98
N ILE A 249 -1.20 -2.05 -0.97
CA ILE A 249 -2.07 -0.87 -0.97
C ILE A 249 -1.69 0.08 -2.11
N TRP A 250 -0.41 0.33 -2.32
CA TRP A 250 0.08 1.18 -3.42
C TRP A 250 -0.33 0.62 -4.78
N ILE A 251 -0.08 -0.67 -5.01
CA ILE A 251 -0.41 -1.34 -6.27
C ILE A 251 -1.92 -1.32 -6.52
N VAL A 252 -2.74 -1.72 -5.53
CA VAL A 252 -4.20 -1.75 -5.68
C VAL A 252 -4.77 -0.34 -5.88
N THR A 253 -4.23 0.68 -5.20
CA THR A 253 -4.61 2.09 -5.40
C THR A 253 -4.35 2.54 -6.83
N LEU A 254 -3.18 2.20 -7.38
CA LEU A 254 -2.84 2.60 -8.74
C LEU A 254 -3.57 1.77 -9.80
N LEU A 255 -3.88 0.51 -9.53
CA LEU A 255 -4.79 -0.27 -10.38
C LEU A 255 -6.18 0.38 -10.42
N TYR A 256 -6.73 0.77 -9.25
CA TYR A 256 -7.96 1.56 -9.21
C TYR A 256 -7.82 2.83 -10.05
N TRP A 257 -6.78 3.63 -9.81
CA TRP A 257 -6.58 4.91 -10.50
C TRP A 257 -6.49 4.76 -12.02
N ARG A 258 -5.76 3.77 -12.51
CA ARG A 258 -5.58 3.51 -13.94
C ARG A 258 -6.86 3.03 -14.64
N HIS A 259 -7.72 2.32 -13.92
CA HIS A 259 -8.92 1.71 -14.49
C HIS A 259 -10.23 2.43 -14.09
N ARG A 260 -10.21 3.48 -13.22
CA ARG A 260 -11.40 4.09 -12.62
C ARG A 260 -12.47 4.60 -13.59
N GLN A 261 -12.10 4.92 -14.82
CA GLN A 261 -13.02 5.42 -15.86
C GLN A 261 -13.28 4.39 -16.96
N ARG A 262 -12.97 3.10 -16.74
CA ARG A 262 -13.02 2.04 -17.73
C ARG A 262 -13.94 0.91 -17.30
N ASP A 263 -14.48 0.20 -18.29
CA ASP A 263 -15.42 -0.91 -18.07
C ASP A 263 -14.78 -2.11 -17.35
N GLU A 264 -13.47 -2.30 -17.51
CA GLU A 264 -12.71 -3.36 -16.84
C GLU A 264 -12.44 -3.15 -15.36
N LEU A 265 -12.75 -1.97 -14.79
CA LEU A 265 -12.44 -1.60 -13.41
C LEU A 265 -12.85 -2.68 -12.41
N PHE A 266 -14.11 -3.16 -12.51
CA PHE A 266 -14.65 -4.08 -11.50
C PHE A 266 -13.99 -5.45 -11.54
N GLN A 267 -13.64 -5.97 -12.72
CA GLN A 267 -12.92 -7.23 -12.86
C GLN A 267 -11.51 -7.12 -12.29
N VAL A 268 -10.81 -6.02 -12.60
CA VAL A 268 -9.46 -5.76 -12.09
C VAL A 268 -9.51 -5.59 -10.57
N MET A 269 -10.47 -4.81 -10.04
CA MET A 269 -10.57 -4.57 -8.60
C MET A 269 -11.05 -5.80 -7.83
N ALA A 270 -11.96 -6.60 -8.38
CA ALA A 270 -12.38 -7.87 -7.78
C ALA A 270 -11.17 -8.79 -7.57
N ALA A 271 -10.30 -8.91 -8.57
CA ALA A 271 -9.06 -9.67 -8.44
C ALA A 271 -8.08 -9.00 -7.46
N ALA A 272 -7.76 -7.72 -7.65
CA ALA A 272 -6.73 -7.02 -6.89
C ALA A 272 -7.05 -6.95 -5.38
N LEU A 273 -8.28 -6.60 -5.00
CA LEU A 273 -8.69 -6.51 -3.60
C LEU A 273 -8.70 -7.89 -2.92
N SER A 274 -9.21 -8.92 -3.61
CA SER A 274 -9.22 -10.27 -3.07
C SER A 274 -7.80 -10.80 -2.85
N LEU A 275 -6.92 -10.62 -3.83
CA LEU A 275 -5.54 -11.10 -3.78
C LEU A 275 -4.64 -10.29 -2.83
N SER A 276 -5.05 -9.11 -2.39
CA SER A 276 -4.31 -8.30 -1.41
C SER A 276 -4.54 -8.71 0.05
N LEU A 277 -5.56 -9.51 0.35
CA LEU A 277 -5.99 -9.80 1.74
C LEU A 277 -4.91 -10.44 2.59
N ILE A 278 -4.21 -11.46 2.08
CA ILE A 278 -3.15 -12.14 2.85
C ILE A 278 -1.89 -11.27 2.99
N TRP A 279 -1.73 -10.27 2.14
CA TRP A 279 -0.69 -9.26 2.28
C TRP A 279 -1.02 -8.28 3.41
N THR A 280 -2.26 -7.80 3.41
CA THR A 280 -2.74 -6.82 4.39
C THR A 280 -4.27 -6.81 4.45
N PRO A 281 -4.86 -6.87 5.65
CA PRO A 281 -6.30 -6.71 5.80
C PRO A 281 -6.79 -5.29 5.51
N PHE A 282 -5.87 -4.32 5.41
CA PHE A 282 -6.19 -2.89 5.28
C PHE A 282 -6.45 -2.44 3.83
N ALA A 283 -6.02 -3.19 2.81
CA ALA A 283 -6.17 -2.76 1.42
C ALA A 283 -7.64 -2.62 1.01
N ALA A 284 -8.47 -3.60 1.35
CA ALA A 284 -9.89 -3.56 1.02
C ALA A 284 -10.63 -2.38 1.70
N PRO A 285 -10.57 -2.18 3.03
CA PRO A 285 -11.23 -1.04 3.65
C PRO A 285 -10.66 0.31 3.21
N ALA A 286 -9.36 0.41 2.91
CA ALA A 286 -8.76 1.64 2.41
C ALA A 286 -9.29 2.07 1.04
N LEU A 287 -9.57 1.09 0.16
CA LEU A 287 -10.09 1.35 -1.19
C LEU A 287 -11.62 1.32 -1.27
N LEU A 288 -12.31 0.84 -0.23
CA LEU A 288 -13.78 0.74 -0.24
C LEU A 288 -14.50 2.04 -0.59
N PRO A 289 -14.14 3.23 -0.06
CA PRO A 289 -14.78 4.48 -0.44
C PRO A 289 -14.63 4.81 -1.93
N PHE A 290 -13.46 4.56 -2.49
CA PHE A 290 -13.19 4.79 -3.91
C PHE A 290 -13.91 3.77 -4.80
N ALA A 291 -13.95 2.50 -4.39
CA ALA A 291 -14.67 1.45 -5.10
C ALA A 291 -16.19 1.71 -5.08
N ALA A 292 -16.74 2.19 -3.95
CA ALA A 292 -18.14 2.59 -3.83
C ALA A 292 -18.47 3.77 -4.75
N LEU A 293 -17.62 4.79 -4.79
CA LEU A 293 -17.77 5.92 -5.71
C LEU A 293 -17.81 5.46 -7.17
N ALA A 294 -16.89 4.57 -7.57
CA ALA A 294 -16.88 4.01 -8.90
C ALA A 294 -18.14 3.20 -9.21
N ALA A 295 -18.59 2.36 -8.27
CA ALA A 295 -19.81 1.56 -8.43
C ALA A 295 -21.05 2.47 -8.60
N ILE A 296 -21.21 3.49 -7.75
CA ILE A 296 -22.29 4.47 -7.87
C ILE A 296 -22.25 5.17 -9.23
N THR A 297 -21.08 5.57 -9.67
CA THR A 297 -20.91 6.26 -10.95
C THR A 297 -21.25 5.35 -12.13
N ALA A 298 -20.81 4.10 -12.12
CA ALA A 298 -21.09 3.13 -13.16
C ALA A 298 -22.59 2.78 -13.22
N VAL A 299 -23.21 2.53 -12.06
CA VAL A 299 -24.65 2.24 -11.99
C VAL A 299 -25.51 3.42 -12.46
N ARG A 300 -25.11 4.66 -12.13
CA ARG A 300 -25.80 5.86 -12.62
C ARG A 300 -25.69 6.03 -14.14
N ARG A 301 -24.58 5.63 -14.75
CA ARG A 301 -24.35 5.77 -16.21
C ARG A 301 -24.92 4.64 -17.03
N HIS A 302 -24.81 3.40 -16.56
CA HIS A 302 -25.04 2.19 -17.35
C HIS A 302 -26.02 1.21 -16.69
N GLY A 303 -26.61 1.57 -15.55
CA GLY A 303 -27.50 0.69 -14.77
C GLY A 303 -26.73 -0.42 -14.04
N CYS A 304 -27.47 -1.26 -13.32
CA CYS A 304 -26.89 -2.37 -12.53
C CYS A 304 -26.19 -3.44 -13.39
N GLY A 305 -26.45 -3.49 -14.71
CA GLY A 305 -25.76 -4.38 -15.65
C GLY A 305 -24.27 -4.06 -15.86
N ALA A 306 -23.81 -2.86 -15.47
CA ALA A 306 -22.42 -2.49 -15.50
C ALA A 306 -21.55 -3.26 -14.51
N ILE A 307 -22.14 -3.86 -13.48
CA ILE A 307 -21.42 -4.61 -12.44
C ILE A 307 -21.30 -6.06 -12.86
N PRO A 308 -20.07 -6.63 -12.97
CA PRO A 308 -19.85 -8.04 -13.28
C PRO A 308 -20.12 -8.91 -12.05
N TRP A 309 -21.36 -9.19 -11.75
CA TRP A 309 -21.81 -9.90 -10.55
C TRP A 309 -21.10 -11.23 -10.31
N THR A 310 -20.74 -11.94 -11.40
CA THR A 310 -19.99 -13.20 -11.30
C THR A 310 -18.59 -12.99 -10.73
N SER A 311 -17.88 -11.95 -11.16
CA SER A 311 -16.56 -11.59 -10.62
C SER A 311 -16.67 -11.08 -9.18
N CYS A 312 -17.70 -10.31 -8.85
CA CYS A 312 -17.96 -9.87 -7.48
C CYS A 312 -18.27 -11.04 -6.55
N ALA A 313 -19.11 -11.99 -6.99
CA ALA A 313 -19.42 -13.20 -6.23
C ALA A 313 -18.17 -14.08 -6.04
N ALA A 314 -17.36 -14.29 -7.09
CA ALA A 314 -16.11 -15.00 -6.98
C ALA A 314 -15.13 -14.32 -6.01
N ALA A 315 -15.04 -12.99 -6.03
CA ALA A 315 -14.25 -12.21 -5.09
C ALA A 315 -14.70 -12.44 -3.64
N LEU A 316 -16.00 -12.45 -3.37
CA LEU A 316 -16.55 -12.75 -2.05
C LEU A 316 -16.26 -14.20 -1.62
N VAL A 317 -16.45 -15.18 -2.51
CA VAL A 317 -16.15 -16.60 -2.23
C VAL A 317 -14.67 -16.78 -1.86
N PHE A 318 -13.77 -16.05 -2.52
CA PHE A 318 -12.35 -16.06 -2.19
C PHE A 318 -12.04 -15.32 -0.89
N ALA A 319 -12.61 -14.14 -0.71
CA ALA A 319 -12.28 -13.23 0.39
C ALA A 319 -12.83 -13.72 1.75
N LEU A 320 -14.01 -14.34 1.79
CA LEU A 320 -14.65 -14.73 3.04
C LEU A 320 -13.83 -15.71 3.89
N PRO A 321 -13.27 -16.82 3.34
CA PRO A 321 -12.41 -17.71 4.13
C PRO A 321 -11.13 -17.07 4.62
N LEU A 322 -10.50 -16.21 3.80
CA LEU A 322 -9.29 -15.48 4.18
C LEU A 322 -9.58 -14.44 5.25
N SER A 323 -10.68 -13.72 5.13
CA SER A 323 -11.13 -12.76 6.16
C SER A 323 -11.49 -13.48 7.46
N ALA A 324 -12.17 -14.62 7.41
CA ALA A 324 -12.46 -15.46 8.59
C ALA A 324 -11.16 -15.91 9.28
N PHE A 325 -10.14 -16.30 8.50
CA PHE A 325 -8.81 -16.61 9.04
C PHE A 325 -8.17 -15.39 9.70
N LEU A 326 -8.11 -14.25 9.02
CA LEU A 326 -7.50 -13.02 9.55
C LEU A 326 -8.22 -12.45 10.77
N LEU A 327 -9.52 -12.69 10.90
CA LEU A 327 -10.34 -12.22 12.02
C LEU A 327 -10.47 -13.27 13.15
N THR A 328 -9.86 -14.45 13.01
CA THR A 328 -9.89 -15.48 14.05
C THR A 328 -9.29 -14.94 15.35
N ASP A 329 -10.04 -15.03 16.45
CA ASP A 329 -9.62 -14.54 17.76
C ASP A 329 -9.13 -13.06 17.76
N ALA A 330 -9.79 -12.21 16.99
CA ALA A 330 -9.42 -10.79 16.87
C ALA A 330 -9.99 -9.90 17.99
N ALA A 331 -10.80 -10.43 18.90
CA ALA A 331 -11.40 -9.67 20.01
C ALA A 331 -10.40 -8.92 20.90
N PRO A 332 -9.17 -9.43 21.14
CA PRO A 332 -8.16 -8.67 21.87
C PRO A 332 -7.64 -7.42 21.15
N ILE A 333 -7.86 -7.31 19.83
CA ILE A 333 -7.45 -6.13 19.04
C ILE A 333 -8.55 -5.08 19.17
N GLN A 334 -8.43 -4.22 20.17
CA GLN A 334 -9.47 -3.22 20.45
C GLN A 334 -9.43 -2.07 19.45
N GLY A 335 -10.57 -1.80 18.82
CA GLY A 335 -10.85 -0.55 18.14
C GLY A 335 -11.60 0.42 19.06
N SER A 336 -11.31 1.71 18.96
CA SER A 336 -12.02 2.75 19.69
C SER A 336 -12.17 4.02 18.85
N LEU A 337 -13.19 4.81 19.14
CA LEU A 337 -13.24 6.18 18.65
C LEU A 337 -12.20 7.00 19.42
N THR A 338 -11.44 7.82 18.71
CA THR A 338 -10.45 8.70 19.32
C THR A 338 -11.20 9.77 20.14
N ARG A 339 -10.93 9.82 21.45
CA ARG A 339 -11.46 10.87 22.35
C ARG A 339 -10.35 11.87 22.65
N ALA A 340 -10.74 13.13 22.85
CA ALA A 340 -9.83 14.23 23.16
C ALA A 340 -8.93 14.00 24.40
N SER A 341 -9.27 13.04 25.24
CA SER A 341 -8.56 12.74 26.49
C SER A 341 -7.82 11.38 26.50
N SER A 342 -7.65 10.73 25.32
CA SER A 342 -6.92 9.46 25.31
C SER A 342 -5.41 9.72 25.51
N PRO A 343 -4.80 9.31 26.63
CA PRO A 343 -3.37 9.42 26.80
C PRO A 343 -2.64 8.55 25.78
N ALA A 344 -1.43 8.97 25.41
CA ALA A 344 -0.54 8.11 24.65
C ALA A 344 -0.34 6.79 25.38
N ALA A 345 -0.19 5.70 24.65
CA ALA A 345 0.11 4.41 25.25
C ALA A 345 1.42 4.51 26.05
N PRO A 346 1.44 4.09 27.32
CA PRO A 346 2.64 4.14 28.14
C PRO A 346 3.79 3.38 27.44
N GLY A 347 4.95 4.00 27.33
CA GLY A 347 6.16 3.38 26.79
C GLY A 347 6.44 3.62 25.29
N THR A 348 5.55 4.27 24.53
CA THR A 348 5.82 4.55 23.11
C THR A 348 6.64 5.81 22.87
N GLY A 349 6.74 6.74 23.83
CA GLY A 349 7.54 7.97 23.72
C GLY A 349 7.12 8.95 22.61
N TYR A 350 6.01 8.67 21.89
CA TYR A 350 5.69 9.32 20.64
C TYR A 350 4.56 10.34 20.67
N ALA A 351 3.73 10.38 21.69
CA ALA A 351 2.67 11.37 21.75
C ALA A 351 3.05 12.49 22.70
N LEU A 352 3.54 13.55 22.17
CA LEU A 352 3.91 14.75 22.92
C LEU A 352 2.66 15.57 23.30
N GLN A 353 1.55 15.39 22.57
CA GLN A 353 0.34 16.19 22.75
C GLN A 353 -0.90 15.31 22.87
N PRO A 354 -1.84 15.61 23.76
CA PRO A 354 -3.14 14.96 23.79
C PRO A 354 -3.94 15.31 22.51
N PHE A 355 -4.82 14.40 22.07
CA PHE A 355 -5.71 14.67 20.95
C PHE A 355 -6.76 15.71 21.35
N SER A 356 -6.53 16.95 20.94
CA SER A 356 -7.43 18.10 21.16
C SER A 356 -7.89 18.68 19.82
N ALA A 357 -8.83 19.58 19.83
CA ALA A 357 -9.24 20.30 18.62
C ALA A 357 -8.07 21.09 18.00
N HIS A 358 -7.20 21.67 18.81
CA HIS A 358 -5.99 22.36 18.37
C HIS A 358 -5.00 21.37 17.71
N THR A 359 -4.70 20.26 18.39
CA THR A 359 -3.80 19.22 17.85
C THR A 359 -4.34 18.63 16.54
N TYR A 360 -5.66 18.40 16.47
CA TYR A 360 -6.31 17.94 15.24
C TYR A 360 -6.15 18.96 14.10
N ALA A 361 -6.47 20.24 14.37
CA ALA A 361 -6.37 21.29 13.36
C ALA A 361 -4.92 21.45 12.86
N LEU A 362 -3.96 21.49 13.79
CA LEU A 362 -2.55 21.56 13.45
C LEU A 362 -2.11 20.34 12.61
N PHE A 363 -2.50 19.14 13.02
CA PHE A 363 -2.19 17.90 12.32
C PHE A 363 -2.71 17.93 10.89
N VAL A 364 -4.01 18.15 10.67
CA VAL A 364 -4.57 18.11 9.30
C VAL A 364 -4.01 19.23 8.42
N CYS A 365 -3.75 20.42 8.98
CA CYS A 365 -3.16 21.53 8.25
C CYS A 365 -1.75 21.20 7.77
N CYS A 366 -0.90 20.66 8.65
CA CYS A 366 0.49 20.32 8.33
C CYS A 366 0.58 19.09 7.42
N GLU A 367 -0.21 18.05 7.67
CA GLU A 367 -0.09 16.80 6.94
C GLU A 367 -0.54 16.89 5.47
N PHE A 368 -1.65 17.59 5.20
CA PHE A 368 -2.20 17.58 3.84
C PHE A 368 -3.07 18.78 3.47
N LEU A 369 -3.76 19.43 4.42
CA LEU A 369 -4.85 20.35 4.09
C LEU A 369 -4.34 21.60 3.35
N PHE A 370 -3.23 22.17 3.77
CA PHE A 370 -2.66 23.35 3.09
C PHE A 370 -2.26 23.01 1.66
N LEU A 371 -1.61 21.87 1.43
CA LEU A 371 -1.29 21.40 0.09
C LEU A 371 -2.58 21.19 -0.73
N ALA A 372 -3.57 20.50 -0.15
CA ALA A 372 -4.83 20.22 -0.83
C ALA A 372 -5.58 21.52 -1.22
N LEU A 373 -5.63 22.52 -0.36
CA LEU A 373 -6.27 23.81 -0.66
C LEU A 373 -5.57 24.55 -1.80
N VAL A 374 -4.24 24.48 -1.86
CA VAL A 374 -3.45 25.08 -2.95
C VAL A 374 -3.68 24.35 -4.27
N LEU A 375 -3.84 23.02 -4.24
CA LEU A 375 -4.07 22.21 -5.44
C LEU A 375 -5.53 22.25 -5.92
N ALA A 376 -6.51 22.41 -5.03
CA ALA A 376 -7.95 22.32 -5.32
C ALA A 376 -8.44 23.15 -6.53
N PRO A 377 -8.01 24.42 -6.75
CA PRO A 377 -8.42 25.21 -7.91
C PRO A 377 -7.98 24.62 -9.26
N HIS A 378 -6.96 23.77 -9.24
CA HIS A 378 -6.34 23.21 -10.44
C HIS A 378 -6.83 21.80 -10.78
N VAL A 379 -7.55 21.16 -9.86
CA VAL A 379 -8.17 19.84 -10.09
C VAL A 379 -9.36 19.98 -11.01
N ARG A 380 -9.25 19.49 -12.24
CA ARG A 380 -10.32 19.63 -13.24
C ARG A 380 -11.13 18.35 -13.46
N ARG A 381 -10.46 17.21 -13.63
CA ARG A 381 -11.09 15.95 -14.03
C ARG A 381 -11.43 15.05 -12.84
N ASP A 382 -10.55 14.97 -11.87
CA ASP A 382 -10.64 14.03 -10.75
C ASP A 382 -11.14 14.71 -9.47
N LYS A 383 -12.06 15.68 -9.62
CA LYS A 383 -12.57 16.48 -8.49
C LYS A 383 -13.21 15.64 -7.40
N ILE A 384 -13.95 14.61 -7.77
CA ILE A 384 -14.68 13.80 -6.82
C ILE A 384 -13.71 12.91 -6.04
N GLU A 385 -12.78 12.25 -6.72
CA GLU A 385 -11.73 11.42 -6.08
C GLU A 385 -10.83 12.26 -5.19
N PHE A 386 -10.47 13.47 -5.63
CA PHE A 386 -9.69 14.41 -4.84
C PHE A 386 -10.41 14.81 -3.55
N TRP A 387 -11.66 15.25 -3.63
CA TRP A 387 -12.42 15.65 -2.44
C TRP A 387 -12.76 14.46 -1.54
N LEU A 388 -12.96 13.26 -2.12
CA LEU A 388 -13.09 12.03 -1.35
C LEU A 388 -11.81 11.74 -0.58
N ALA A 389 -10.62 11.89 -1.20
CA ALA A 389 -9.34 11.72 -0.53
C ALA A 389 -9.18 12.72 0.62
N VAL A 390 -9.49 14.00 0.40
CA VAL A 390 -9.46 15.03 1.45
C VAL A 390 -10.43 14.68 2.59
N PHE A 391 -11.64 14.25 2.27
CA PHE A 391 -12.63 13.83 3.27
C PHE A 391 -12.14 12.64 4.11
N ILE A 392 -11.55 11.62 3.46
CA ILE A 392 -11.00 10.45 4.16
C ILE A 392 -9.91 10.91 5.14
N LEU A 393 -8.97 11.76 4.70
CA LEU A 393 -7.90 12.26 5.56
C LEU A 393 -8.41 13.13 6.72
N LEU A 394 -9.51 13.87 6.54
CA LEU A 394 -10.16 14.59 7.62
C LEU A 394 -10.87 13.65 8.62
N ALA A 395 -11.44 12.55 8.14
CA ALA A 395 -12.25 11.65 8.97
C ALA A 395 -11.43 10.61 9.73
N LEU A 396 -10.32 10.12 9.16
CA LEU A 396 -9.51 9.05 9.75
C LEU A 396 -8.99 9.33 11.16
N PRO A 397 -8.62 10.56 11.55
CA PRO A 397 -8.18 10.85 12.90
C PRO A 397 -9.18 10.53 14.01
N PHE A 398 -10.47 10.43 13.68
CA PHE A 398 -11.52 10.13 14.66
C PHE A 398 -11.69 8.63 14.94
N VAL A 399 -11.00 7.76 14.18
CA VAL A 399 -11.07 6.31 14.35
C VAL A 399 -9.70 5.78 14.70
N ARG A 400 -9.62 4.96 15.77
CA ARG A 400 -8.35 4.37 16.23
C ARG A 400 -8.48 2.85 16.27
N LEU A 401 -7.43 2.15 15.81
CA LEU A 401 -7.27 0.72 15.94
C LEU A 401 -5.85 0.40 16.46
N GLY A 402 -5.79 -0.25 17.60
CA GLY A 402 -4.54 -0.60 18.25
C GLY A 402 -3.77 0.58 18.85
N PRO A 403 -2.65 0.32 19.53
CA PRO A 403 -1.84 1.35 20.19
C PRO A 403 -1.27 2.40 19.23
N SER A 404 -0.79 1.93 18.08
CA SER A 404 -0.13 2.78 17.06
C SER A 404 -1.08 3.35 16.02
N ASN A 405 -2.39 3.19 16.21
CA ASN A 405 -3.41 3.58 15.22
C ASN A 405 -3.12 3.07 13.80
N ASP A 406 -2.90 1.76 13.66
CA ASP A 406 -2.63 1.10 12.38
C ASP A 406 -3.67 1.42 11.30
N LEU A 407 -4.91 1.70 11.71
CA LEU A 407 -5.97 2.11 10.79
C LEU A 407 -5.62 3.43 10.09
N GLY A 408 -5.29 4.47 10.85
CA GLY A 408 -4.90 5.78 10.31
C GLY A 408 -3.67 5.68 9.40
N LEU A 409 -2.65 4.93 9.84
CA LEU A 409 -1.40 4.71 9.10
C LEU A 409 -1.61 4.04 7.73
N ARG A 410 -2.56 3.11 7.60
CA ARG A 410 -2.75 2.29 6.40
C ARG A 410 -3.87 2.79 5.50
N LEU A 411 -5.00 3.24 6.09
CA LEU A 411 -6.14 3.71 5.31
C LEU A 411 -5.92 5.10 4.70
N SER A 412 -4.98 5.91 5.22
CA SER A 412 -4.59 7.19 4.61
C SER A 412 -3.87 7.03 3.28
N THR A 413 -3.20 5.91 3.06
CA THR A 413 -2.29 5.70 1.92
C THR A 413 -2.94 5.95 0.55
N PRO A 414 -4.14 5.42 0.22
CA PRO A 414 -4.77 5.72 -1.08
C PRO A 414 -5.05 7.21 -1.28
N ALA A 415 -5.49 7.90 -0.22
CA ALA A 415 -5.76 9.33 -0.28
C ALA A 415 -4.48 10.15 -0.47
N LEU A 416 -3.38 9.79 0.19
CA LEU A 416 -2.06 10.40 -0.02
C LEU A 416 -1.54 10.17 -1.44
N ILE A 417 -1.74 8.98 -2.01
CA ILE A 417 -1.38 8.70 -3.41
C ILE A 417 -2.21 9.57 -4.38
N VAL A 418 -3.50 9.79 -4.10
CA VAL A 418 -4.32 10.71 -4.90
C VAL A 418 -3.75 12.13 -4.84
N LEU A 419 -3.36 12.62 -3.65
CA LEU A 419 -2.72 13.94 -3.52
C LEU A 419 -1.37 14.02 -4.25
N LEU A 420 -0.56 12.95 -4.20
CA LEU A 420 0.67 12.85 -4.99
C LEU A 420 0.38 12.96 -6.49
N ILE A 421 -0.59 12.22 -7.01
CA ILE A 421 -0.94 12.23 -8.44
C ILE A 421 -1.41 13.62 -8.86
N VAL A 422 -2.26 14.26 -8.06
CA VAL A 422 -2.73 15.62 -8.33
C VAL A 422 -1.58 16.63 -8.28
N SER A 423 -0.62 16.44 -7.37
CA SER A 423 0.61 17.26 -7.31
C SER A 423 1.45 17.10 -8.57
N LEU A 424 1.67 15.85 -9.02
CA LEU A 424 2.39 15.55 -10.26
C LEU A 424 1.72 16.22 -11.48
N ASP A 425 0.40 16.10 -11.59
CA ASP A 425 -0.34 16.68 -12.71
C ASP A 425 -0.32 18.22 -12.68
N THR A 426 -0.50 18.82 -11.50
CA THR A 426 -0.51 20.28 -11.34
C THR A 426 0.85 20.92 -11.60
N LEU A 427 1.94 20.31 -11.10
CA LEU A 427 3.28 20.88 -11.17
C LEU A 427 4.01 20.56 -12.48
N LEU A 428 3.83 19.34 -12.99
CA LEU A 428 4.63 18.79 -14.08
C LEU A 428 3.81 18.47 -15.34
N GLY A 429 2.49 18.55 -15.28
CA GLY A 429 1.60 18.30 -16.41
C GLY A 429 1.91 19.22 -17.59
N GLU A 430 1.63 18.76 -18.83
CA GLU A 430 1.94 19.51 -20.05
C GLU A 430 1.18 20.83 -20.16
N LYS A 431 -0.05 20.87 -19.66
CA LYS A 431 -0.88 22.08 -19.62
C LYS A 431 -0.69 22.78 -18.28
N ARG A 432 0.30 23.66 -18.20
CA ARG A 432 0.50 24.53 -17.03
C ARG A 432 -0.64 25.51 -16.90
N LEU A 433 -1.67 25.15 -16.15
CA LEU A 433 -2.85 25.98 -15.90
C LEU A 433 -2.77 26.73 -14.57
N ALA A 434 -1.82 26.35 -13.72
CA ALA A 434 -1.63 26.94 -12.41
C ALA A 434 -0.91 28.31 -12.53
N ARG A 435 -1.37 29.30 -11.74
CA ARG A 435 -0.66 30.57 -11.58
C ARG A 435 0.74 30.32 -11.00
N ARG A 436 1.73 31.13 -11.38
CA ARG A 436 3.10 30.97 -10.85
C ARG A 436 3.15 30.98 -9.32
N SER A 437 2.36 31.82 -8.66
CA SER A 437 2.27 31.85 -7.19
C SER A 437 1.81 30.52 -6.58
N THR A 438 0.79 29.90 -7.16
CA THR A 438 0.31 28.58 -6.71
C THR A 438 1.40 27.51 -6.83
N LEU A 439 2.13 27.52 -7.96
CA LEU A 439 3.24 26.57 -8.16
C LEU A 439 4.33 26.76 -7.10
N TRP A 440 4.72 28.00 -6.80
CA TRP A 440 5.73 28.29 -5.77
C TRP A 440 5.27 27.84 -4.37
N ILE A 441 4.01 28.12 -4.00
CA ILE A 441 3.47 27.71 -2.69
C ILE A 441 3.40 26.18 -2.59
N ALA A 442 2.91 25.50 -3.63
CA ALA A 442 2.88 24.02 -3.64
C ALA A 442 4.30 23.43 -3.57
N CYS A 443 5.26 23.99 -4.32
CA CYS A 443 6.65 23.57 -4.25
C CYS A 443 7.25 23.80 -2.87
N LEU A 444 6.93 24.92 -2.20
CA LEU A 444 7.39 25.18 -0.84
C LEU A 444 6.88 24.12 0.14
N PHE A 445 5.57 23.81 0.11
CA PHE A 445 4.99 22.79 0.99
C PHE A 445 5.59 21.40 0.75
N LEU A 446 5.75 21.03 -0.52
CA LEU A 446 6.36 19.75 -0.89
C LEU A 446 7.85 19.68 -0.52
N LEU A 447 8.57 20.80 -0.61
CA LEU A 447 9.98 20.87 -0.21
C LEU A 447 10.14 20.74 1.32
N ILE A 448 9.27 21.40 2.08
CA ILE A 448 9.23 21.24 3.54
C ILE A 448 8.90 19.78 3.90
N GLY A 449 7.88 19.19 3.25
CA GLY A 449 7.51 17.81 3.48
C GLY A 449 8.61 16.81 3.09
N ALA A 450 9.35 17.09 2.02
CA ALA A 450 10.46 16.25 1.56
C ALA A 450 11.54 16.04 2.64
N HIS A 451 11.65 16.95 3.59
CA HIS A 451 12.57 16.83 4.72
C HIS A 451 12.29 15.58 5.56
N THR A 452 11.02 15.22 5.77
CA THR A 452 10.62 14.02 6.52
C THR A 452 11.16 12.74 5.87
N ALA A 453 10.87 12.55 4.58
CA ALA A 453 11.37 11.38 3.84
C ALA A 453 12.90 11.38 3.74
N PHE A 454 13.52 12.54 3.54
CA PHE A 454 14.99 12.67 3.53
C PHE A 454 15.58 12.27 4.88
N ASN A 455 15.01 12.72 5.99
CA ASN A 455 15.47 12.37 7.33
C ASN A 455 15.41 10.86 7.59
N GLU A 456 14.34 10.17 7.16
CA GLU A 456 14.25 8.71 7.28
C GLU A 456 15.30 7.98 6.45
N LEU A 457 15.56 8.42 5.22
CA LEU A 457 16.63 7.86 4.38
C LEU A 457 18.01 8.13 5.00
N TRP A 458 18.24 9.32 5.52
CA TRP A 458 19.48 9.66 6.21
C TRP A 458 19.70 8.81 7.45
N ARG A 459 18.67 8.64 8.27
CA ARG A 459 18.71 7.77 9.44
C ARG A 459 19.02 6.32 9.03
N ALA A 460 18.37 5.83 7.98
CA ALA A 460 18.66 4.49 7.46
C ALA A 460 20.10 4.33 6.97
N ALA A 461 20.71 5.39 6.40
CA ALA A 461 22.08 5.39 5.93
C ALA A 461 23.13 5.53 7.04
N THR A 462 22.81 6.21 8.15
CA THR A 462 23.80 6.61 9.16
C THR A 462 23.74 5.80 10.46
N PHE A 463 22.59 5.22 10.79
CA PHE A 463 22.46 4.40 11.99
C PHE A 463 23.13 3.03 11.82
N PRO A 464 23.60 2.42 12.92
CA PRO A 464 24.24 1.11 12.85
C PRO A 464 23.36 0.06 12.20
N ARG A 465 23.93 -0.64 11.21
CA ARG A 465 23.26 -1.77 10.58
C ARG A 465 23.12 -2.91 11.58
N ARG A 466 21.92 -3.45 11.69
CA ARG A 466 21.64 -4.62 12.51
C ARG A 466 21.71 -5.90 11.65
N GLN A 467 22.31 -6.95 12.21
CA GLN A 467 22.21 -8.28 11.62
C GLN A 467 20.85 -8.90 11.96
N PRO A 468 20.14 -9.48 10.98
CA PRO A 468 18.90 -10.19 11.25
C PRO A 468 19.16 -11.46 12.06
N ASP A 469 18.26 -11.79 12.95
CA ASP A 469 18.27 -13.06 13.66
C ASP A 469 17.03 -13.87 13.26
N TYR A 470 17.23 -14.76 12.30
CA TYR A 470 16.19 -15.64 11.78
C TYR A 470 16.05 -16.95 12.60
N GLN A 471 16.90 -17.15 13.61
CA GLN A 471 16.84 -18.34 14.48
C GLN A 471 15.92 -18.12 15.66
N GLN A 472 15.82 -16.89 16.15
CA GLN A 472 14.95 -16.54 17.26
C GLN A 472 13.50 -16.55 16.81
N THR A 473 12.66 -17.32 17.53
CA THR A 473 11.23 -17.41 17.24
C THR A 473 10.48 -16.13 17.64
N LEU A 474 9.28 -15.92 17.06
CA LEU A 474 8.40 -14.85 17.46
C LEU A 474 8.02 -14.92 18.95
N ALA A 475 7.81 -16.12 19.49
CA ALA A 475 7.50 -16.32 20.90
C ALA A 475 8.65 -15.86 21.80
N GLU A 476 9.89 -16.27 21.51
CA GLU A 476 11.09 -15.87 22.27
C GLU A 476 11.32 -14.35 22.19
N ARG A 477 11.16 -13.77 21.00
CA ARG A 477 11.34 -12.33 20.81
C ARG A 477 10.33 -11.49 21.60
N GLN A 478 9.15 -12.05 21.88
CA GLN A 478 8.08 -11.40 22.62
C GLN A 478 7.94 -11.89 24.08
N GLY A 479 8.99 -12.48 24.65
CA GLY A 479 9.03 -12.84 26.07
C GLY A 479 8.28 -14.12 26.41
N GLY A 480 8.23 -15.08 25.47
CA GLY A 480 7.68 -16.42 25.65
C GLY A 480 6.29 -16.62 25.03
N GLN A 481 5.57 -15.56 24.70
CA GLN A 481 4.27 -15.66 24.02
C GLN A 481 4.10 -14.63 22.92
N PRO A 482 3.67 -15.04 21.70
CA PRO A 482 3.35 -14.10 20.63
C PRO A 482 2.18 -13.17 21.00
N ALA A 483 2.29 -11.89 20.64
CA ALA A 483 1.22 -10.94 20.86
C ALA A 483 -0.03 -11.27 20.02
N ALA A 484 -1.21 -10.98 20.57
CA ALA A 484 -2.51 -11.33 20.00
C ALA A 484 -2.77 -10.80 18.57
N HIS A 485 -2.05 -9.77 18.13
CA HIS A 485 -2.18 -9.28 16.75
C HIS A 485 -1.38 -10.12 15.73
N TYR A 486 -0.45 -11.00 16.18
CA TYR A 486 0.26 -11.95 15.32
C TYR A 486 -0.38 -13.33 15.31
N VAL A 487 -1.02 -13.72 16.39
CA VAL A 487 -1.56 -15.08 16.54
C VAL A 487 -3.03 -15.07 16.94
N GLY A 488 -3.71 -16.18 16.72
CA GLY A 488 -5.09 -16.37 17.16
C GLY A 488 -5.36 -17.82 17.55
N ARG A 489 -6.23 -18.03 18.53
CA ARG A 489 -6.74 -19.37 18.88
C ARG A 489 -7.65 -19.85 17.77
N VAL A 490 -7.46 -21.08 17.34
CA VAL A 490 -8.34 -21.72 16.38
C VAL A 490 -9.26 -22.68 17.13
N ASP A 491 -10.54 -22.35 17.16
CA ASP A 491 -11.55 -23.30 17.60
C ASP A 491 -11.69 -24.43 16.57
N ALA A 492 -11.28 -25.64 16.96
CA ALA A 492 -11.35 -26.82 16.12
C ALA A 492 -12.80 -27.22 15.74
N SER A 493 -13.80 -26.76 16.51
CA SER A 493 -15.22 -26.98 16.23
C SER A 493 -15.80 -25.97 15.23
N SER A 494 -15.13 -24.83 15.04
CA SER A 494 -15.52 -23.80 14.07
C SER A 494 -15.47 -24.31 12.64
N ALA A 495 -16.24 -23.71 11.74
CA ALA A 495 -16.22 -24.04 10.32
C ALA A 495 -14.81 -23.87 9.73
N LEU A 496 -14.07 -22.84 10.17
CA LEU A 496 -12.69 -22.60 9.75
C LEU A 496 -11.75 -23.73 10.18
N GLY A 497 -11.74 -24.09 11.48
CA GLY A 497 -10.87 -25.15 12.02
C GLY A 497 -11.24 -26.53 11.48
N ARG A 498 -12.55 -26.83 11.40
CA ARG A 498 -13.02 -28.17 11.01
C ARG A 498 -12.87 -28.45 9.51
N TRP A 499 -13.16 -27.46 8.65
CA TRP A 499 -13.30 -27.69 7.22
C TRP A 499 -12.20 -27.09 6.36
N LEU A 500 -11.62 -25.97 6.78
CA LEU A 500 -10.68 -25.21 5.95
C LEU A 500 -9.22 -25.42 6.34
N LEU A 501 -8.86 -25.23 7.61
CA LEU A 501 -7.47 -25.27 8.05
C LEU A 501 -6.94 -26.72 8.12
N ARG A 502 -5.65 -26.86 7.86
CA ARG A 502 -4.93 -28.10 8.16
C ARG A 502 -4.96 -28.38 9.66
N PRO A 503 -4.97 -29.65 10.07
CA PRO A 503 -4.93 -29.99 11.49
C PRO A 503 -3.67 -29.47 12.17
N VAL A 504 -3.77 -29.20 13.47
CA VAL A 504 -2.62 -28.82 14.30
C VAL A 504 -1.55 -29.90 14.20
N PRO A 505 -0.30 -29.58 13.86
CA PRO A 505 0.78 -30.56 13.85
C PRO A 505 1.06 -31.06 15.28
N LYS A 506 1.50 -32.32 15.40
CA LYS A 506 1.85 -32.89 16.70
C LYS A 506 3.07 -32.22 17.35
N THR A 507 3.93 -31.61 16.54
CA THR A 507 5.10 -30.84 16.96
C THR A 507 4.89 -29.40 16.51
N ALA A 508 4.63 -28.50 17.45
CA ALA A 508 4.64 -27.05 17.21
C ALA A 508 6.00 -26.48 17.65
N ILE A 509 6.26 -25.21 17.30
CA ILE A 509 7.43 -24.50 17.80
C ILE A 509 7.27 -24.41 19.33
N SER A 510 8.01 -25.23 20.07
CA SER A 510 8.16 -25.08 21.51
C SER A 510 9.17 -23.96 21.73
N GLY A 511 8.76 -22.86 22.34
CA GLY A 511 9.73 -21.94 22.96
C GLY A 511 10.50 -22.77 24.01
N GLY A 512 11.78 -22.97 23.77
CA GLY A 512 12.72 -23.64 24.68
C GLY A 512 12.95 -22.83 25.94
#